data_80eca1d8faeaa8b8cb26f77cf7124b00
#
_entry.id   80eca1d8faeaa8b8cb26f77cf7124b00
#
_cell.length_a   1.000
_cell.length_b   1.000
_cell.length_c   1.000
_cell.angle_alpha   90.00
_cell.angle_beta   90.00
_cell.angle_gamma   90.00
#
_symmetry.space_group_name_H-M   'P 1'
#
loop_
_entity.id
_entity.type
_entity.pdbx_description
1 polymer ?
#
loop_
_entity_poly.entity_id
_entity_poly.type
_entity_poly.pdbx_seq_one_letter_code
_entity_poly.pdbx_strand_id
1 'polypeptide(L)'
;MRITSSVPFRVLAAITLITASIGCSVRVLRAQTAAPAGETRTFVIRNARVFDGEKLLSSTDVSVEKGLIKVVGKNLKVAPGTKEIDASGDTLLPGLFDSHTHTWGNALEQALIFGVTTELDMFSDYKFDAEVRKREAAGQNLHAADLRSAGTLVTVAKGHGTEYGLSIPTLASPADAQSFVDARLAEGSDYIKIIYEDGSAIGRSIPTLTKDEVAAVISAAHNRKKLAVVHITTQFFARGSIEANADGLVHIFEDVPPAPDFAALVKQHHAFVIPTLTVDESSTGVASGESLVADQRLSPYIDAPTAANLKKAFPRRAESKENFANALAAVRALHASGVPILAGTDAPNPGTAHGVSIHRELELLVEAGLTPTEALLSATSVPARVFGLNDRGRIAPGLRADLLLVKGDPSTDITVTRNILAVWKTGAEAGRAEARAAVEKEKQEIAAAKASPPPAGSESGLVSNFEDGTTAAKFGAGWSVSTDSTAGGKSTAEIKWFASGAEGSKGALQISGMISDAVAYAWAGAFFSPGSAPFEPANLSSKKAIRFWIRGDGRPYRLMVFTKSGGYMPAVQDLAVTTEWKEIVVAFSALGTDGHDLTGILFTAGGPPGSFQFAIDNVRLE
;
A
#
# COMPACT_ATOMS: atom_id res chain seq x y z
N MET A 1 -50.05 -12.00 -55.33
CA MET A 1 -50.91 -10.82 -55.13
C MET A 1 -50.16 -9.84 -54.25
N ARG A 2 -49.80 -8.69 -54.80
CA ARG A 2 -49.10 -7.57 -54.15
C ARG A 2 -49.97 -7.01 -53.05
N ILE A 3 -49.39 -6.61 -51.90
CA ILE A 3 -49.66 -5.32 -51.29
C ILE A 3 -48.47 -4.94 -50.40
N THR A 4 -47.89 -3.83 -50.72
CA THR A 4 -46.93 -3.01 -49.98
C THR A 4 -47.58 -2.31 -48.81
N SER A 5 -46.87 -2.14 -47.66
CA SER A 5 -47.04 -0.95 -46.84
C SER A 5 -45.80 -0.70 -45.99
N SER A 6 -45.30 0.46 -46.18
CA SER A 6 -44.22 1.20 -45.52
C SER A 6 -44.45 1.41 -44.04
N VAL A 7 -43.41 1.29 -43.20
CA VAL A 7 -43.32 1.83 -41.84
C VAL A 7 -42.14 2.79 -41.77
N PRO A 8 -42.32 3.99 -41.20
CA PRO A 8 -41.35 5.05 -41.33
C PRO A 8 -40.18 4.94 -40.35
N PHE A 9 -39.04 5.26 -40.86
CA PHE A 9 -37.81 5.66 -40.16
C PHE A 9 -38.10 6.85 -39.24
N ARG A 10 -38.07 6.66 -37.91
CA ARG A 10 -37.79 7.70 -36.90
C ARG A 10 -37.71 7.07 -35.52
N VAL A 11 -36.54 6.55 -35.12
CA VAL A 11 -35.95 6.55 -33.77
C VAL A 11 -34.49 6.09 -33.93
N LEU A 12 -33.65 6.97 -34.42
CA LEU A 12 -32.21 6.80 -34.37
C LEU A 12 -31.57 8.17 -34.25
N ALA A 13 -31.72 8.78 -33.09
CA ALA A 13 -30.98 10.00 -32.73
C ALA A 13 -31.10 10.29 -31.25
N ALA A 14 -30.57 9.40 -30.38
CA ALA A 14 -30.35 9.68 -28.95
C ALA A 14 -29.39 8.69 -28.28
N ILE A 15 -28.43 8.12 -29.02
CA ILE A 15 -27.34 7.28 -28.43
C ILE A 15 -26.01 7.71 -29.04
N THR A 16 -25.69 8.98 -28.99
CA THR A 16 -24.37 9.45 -29.42
C THR A 16 -24.03 10.77 -28.74
N LEU A 17 -24.08 10.81 -27.39
CA LEU A 17 -23.63 11.97 -26.61
C LEU A 17 -23.36 11.63 -25.14
N ILE A 18 -22.84 10.43 -24.80
CA ILE A 18 -22.33 10.07 -23.47
C ILE A 18 -20.94 9.40 -23.56
N THR A 19 -20.22 9.56 -24.64
CA THR A 19 -18.85 9.03 -24.78
C THR A 19 -17.77 10.10 -24.81
N ALA A 20 -18.09 11.34 -24.44
CA ALA A 20 -17.13 12.46 -24.52
C ALA A 20 -16.81 13.13 -23.16
N SER A 21 -17.15 12.55 -22.01
CA SER A 21 -16.78 13.11 -20.70
C SER A 21 -16.18 12.12 -19.71
N ILE A 22 -15.77 10.92 -20.14
CA ILE A 22 -14.94 9.98 -19.33
C ILE A 22 -13.45 10.16 -19.67
N GLY A 23 -13.08 11.25 -20.24
CA GLY A 23 -11.72 11.59 -20.66
C GLY A 23 -11.04 12.61 -19.77
N CYS A 24 -11.03 12.46 -18.43
CA CYS A 24 -10.06 13.21 -17.65
C CYS A 24 -9.89 12.61 -16.27
N SER A 25 -8.75 11.98 -16.07
CA SER A 25 -8.14 11.49 -14.83
C SER A 25 -8.16 9.99 -14.58
N VAL A 26 -8.11 9.16 -15.62
CA VAL A 26 -7.14 8.10 -15.56
C VAL A 26 -5.80 8.82 -15.60
N ARG A 27 -5.10 9.02 -14.49
CA ARG A 27 -3.65 8.99 -14.54
C ARG A 27 -3.32 7.59 -15.04
N VAL A 28 -3.46 7.47 -16.36
CA VAL A 28 -2.80 6.48 -17.18
C VAL A 28 -1.45 6.27 -16.47
N LEU A 29 -1.17 5.02 -16.05
CA LEU A 29 0.20 4.58 -16.18
C LEU A 29 0.76 5.33 -17.36
N ARG A 30 1.57 6.35 -17.14
CA ARG A 30 2.33 6.96 -18.22
C ARG A 30 2.98 5.74 -18.83
N ALA A 31 2.60 5.40 -20.04
CA ALA A 31 3.37 4.46 -20.82
C ALA A 31 4.79 4.97 -20.66
N GLN A 32 5.58 4.28 -19.81
CA GLN A 32 6.98 4.63 -19.66
C GLN A 32 7.50 4.48 -21.06
N THR A 33 7.64 5.61 -21.74
CA THR A 33 8.30 5.65 -23.03
C THR A 33 9.60 4.90 -22.83
N ALA A 34 9.90 3.98 -23.71
CA ALA A 34 11.23 3.37 -23.80
C ALA A 34 12.25 4.46 -23.49
N ALA A 35 13.24 4.18 -22.62
CA ALA A 35 14.23 5.15 -22.21
C ALA A 35 14.61 6.00 -23.43
N PRO A 36 14.61 7.35 -23.33
CA PRO A 36 14.87 8.17 -24.47
C PRO A 36 16.15 7.67 -25.15
N ALA A 37 16.08 7.44 -26.45
CA ALA A 37 17.21 6.95 -27.23
C ALA A 37 18.37 7.94 -27.05
N GLY A 38 19.31 7.66 -26.13
CA GLY A 38 20.39 8.57 -25.74
C GLY A 38 20.80 8.55 -24.27
N GLU A 39 20.04 7.94 -23.37
CA GLU A 39 20.45 7.84 -21.95
C GLU A 39 21.66 6.90 -21.84
N THR A 40 22.85 7.51 -21.74
CA THR A 40 24.09 6.75 -21.61
C THR A 40 24.17 6.23 -20.17
N ARG A 41 23.78 4.98 -19.95
CA ARG A 41 23.97 4.26 -18.66
C ARG A 41 25.44 3.88 -18.48
N THR A 42 26.31 4.86 -18.78
CA THR A 42 27.77 4.73 -18.72
C THR A 42 28.32 5.97 -18.05
N PHE A 43 28.94 5.78 -16.88
CA PHE A 43 29.49 6.84 -16.05
C PHE A 43 30.53 6.28 -15.08
N VAL A 44 31.24 7.16 -14.37
CA VAL A 44 32.10 6.79 -13.24
C VAL A 44 31.77 7.63 -12.01
N ILE A 45 31.66 6.99 -10.86
CA ILE A 45 31.59 7.63 -9.55
C ILE A 45 32.98 7.64 -8.98
N ARG A 46 33.46 8.82 -8.57
CA ARG A 46 34.84 9.06 -8.11
C ARG A 46 34.89 9.22 -6.60
N ASN A 47 35.98 8.74 -6.01
CA ASN A 47 36.39 9.02 -4.63
C ASN A 47 35.36 8.66 -3.55
N ALA A 48 34.34 7.83 -3.86
CA ALA A 48 33.32 7.47 -2.91
C ALA A 48 33.87 6.61 -1.75
N ARG A 49 33.30 6.74 -0.56
CA ARG A 49 33.26 5.62 0.37
C ARG A 49 32.26 4.60 -0.24
N VAL A 50 32.69 3.37 -0.44
CA VAL A 50 31.84 2.33 -1.04
C VAL A 50 31.55 1.25 -0.01
N PHE A 51 30.28 1.07 0.34
CA PHE A 51 29.82 -0.15 0.97
C PHE A 51 29.47 -1.14 -0.14
N ASP A 52 30.29 -2.17 -0.29
CA ASP A 52 30.17 -3.09 -1.43
C ASP A 52 29.14 -4.22 -1.24
N GLY A 53 28.37 -4.18 -0.12
CA GLY A 53 27.44 -5.22 0.29
C GLY A 53 28.10 -6.28 1.20
N GLU A 54 29.36 -6.10 1.57
CA GLU A 54 30.08 -6.93 2.54
C GLU A 54 30.94 -6.07 3.47
N LYS A 55 31.65 -5.09 2.92
CA LYS A 55 32.61 -4.25 3.64
C LYS A 55 32.64 -2.82 3.08
N LEU A 56 33.28 -1.95 3.83
CA LEU A 56 33.54 -0.56 3.45
C LEU A 56 34.90 -0.42 2.75
N LEU A 57 34.90 0.27 1.62
CA LEU A 57 36.08 0.64 0.85
C LEU A 57 36.21 2.16 0.85
N SER A 58 37.40 2.70 1.18
CA SER A 58 37.63 4.15 1.23
C SER A 58 38.16 4.67 -0.10
N SER A 59 37.74 5.89 -0.50
CA SER A 59 38.22 6.60 -1.71
C SER A 59 38.31 5.69 -2.93
N THR A 60 37.16 5.14 -3.32
CA THR A 60 37.06 4.13 -4.37
C THR A 60 36.25 4.68 -5.53
N ASP A 61 36.72 4.43 -6.75
CA ASP A 61 35.97 4.71 -7.99
C ASP A 61 35.15 3.49 -8.39
N VAL A 62 33.95 3.73 -8.91
CA VAL A 62 33.07 2.71 -9.49
C VAL A 62 32.71 3.13 -10.91
N SER A 63 33.15 2.37 -11.92
CA SER A 63 32.74 2.60 -13.30
C SER A 63 31.57 1.73 -13.69
N VAL A 64 30.61 2.34 -14.37
CA VAL A 64 29.41 1.70 -14.91
C VAL A 64 29.44 1.79 -16.43
N GLU A 65 29.17 0.68 -17.10
CA GLU A 65 29.08 0.60 -18.57
C GLU A 65 27.80 -0.15 -18.96
N LYS A 66 26.94 0.49 -19.73
CA LYS A 66 25.66 -0.09 -20.21
C LYS A 66 24.80 -0.66 -19.08
N GLY A 67 24.83 -0.02 -17.90
CA GLY A 67 24.03 -0.41 -16.75
C GLY A 67 24.60 -1.52 -15.87
N LEU A 68 25.83 -1.97 -16.15
CA LEU A 68 26.55 -2.93 -15.33
C LEU A 68 27.77 -2.27 -14.68
N ILE A 69 28.11 -2.70 -13.48
CA ILE A 69 29.35 -2.31 -12.80
C ILE A 69 30.51 -2.95 -13.56
N LYS A 70 31.39 -2.14 -14.09
CA LYS A 70 32.52 -2.63 -14.90
C LYS A 70 33.78 -2.88 -14.08
N VAL A 71 34.17 -1.88 -13.28
CA VAL A 71 35.35 -1.92 -12.44
C VAL A 71 35.08 -1.18 -11.13
N VAL A 72 35.62 -1.74 -10.05
CA VAL A 72 35.67 -1.11 -8.71
C VAL A 72 37.15 -1.01 -8.36
N GLY A 73 37.65 0.21 -8.07
CA GLY A 73 39.08 0.39 -7.81
C GLY A 73 39.44 1.84 -7.57
N LYS A 74 40.72 2.19 -7.59
CA LYS A 74 41.20 3.56 -7.40
C LYS A 74 41.77 4.12 -8.70
N ASN A 75 41.58 5.44 -8.92
CA ASN A 75 42.12 6.18 -10.05
C ASN A 75 41.82 5.52 -11.41
N LEU A 76 40.55 5.11 -11.59
CA LEU A 76 40.14 4.39 -12.82
C LEU A 76 40.30 5.29 -14.04
N LYS A 77 40.92 4.73 -15.09
CA LYS A 77 40.95 5.37 -16.41
C LYS A 77 39.61 5.09 -17.12
N VAL A 78 38.97 6.12 -17.59
CA VAL A 78 37.72 6.03 -18.37
C VAL A 78 37.89 6.65 -19.74
N ALA A 79 37.00 6.33 -20.68
CA ALA A 79 37.04 6.90 -22.02
C ALA A 79 36.79 8.41 -21.96
N PRO A 80 37.39 9.22 -22.86
CA PRO A 80 37.11 10.64 -22.96
C PRO A 80 35.61 10.90 -23.13
N GLY A 81 35.07 11.87 -22.38
CA GLY A 81 33.65 12.22 -22.42
C GLY A 81 32.73 11.34 -21.56
N THR A 82 33.27 10.37 -20.82
CA THR A 82 32.49 9.65 -19.81
C THR A 82 32.01 10.63 -18.73
N LYS A 83 30.70 10.60 -18.36
CA LYS A 83 30.17 11.38 -17.24
C LYS A 83 30.87 10.98 -15.95
N GLU A 84 31.49 11.91 -15.27
CA GLU A 84 32.15 11.72 -13.98
C GLU A 84 31.33 12.36 -12.87
N ILE A 85 31.14 11.64 -11.77
CA ILE A 85 30.39 12.06 -10.59
C ILE A 85 31.34 12.04 -9.41
N ASP A 86 31.69 13.19 -8.87
CA ASP A 86 32.51 13.27 -7.65
C ASP A 86 31.63 12.97 -6.42
N ALA A 87 32.03 11.95 -5.67
CA ALA A 87 31.39 11.49 -4.45
C ALA A 87 32.34 11.57 -3.24
N SER A 88 33.26 12.54 -3.28
CA SER A 88 34.21 12.79 -2.18
C SER A 88 33.46 13.15 -0.89
N GLY A 89 33.65 12.34 0.17
CA GLY A 89 32.94 12.50 1.45
C GLY A 89 31.57 11.81 1.54
N ASP A 90 31.06 11.29 0.41
CA ASP A 90 29.78 10.61 0.31
C ASP A 90 29.94 9.09 0.27
N THR A 91 28.85 8.36 0.50
CA THR A 91 28.85 6.89 0.50
C THR A 91 27.99 6.34 -0.62
N LEU A 92 28.58 5.44 -1.41
CA LEU A 92 27.89 4.65 -2.41
C LEU A 92 27.53 3.30 -1.82
N LEU A 93 26.24 2.94 -1.91
CA LEU A 93 25.63 1.70 -1.46
C LEU A 93 25.10 0.91 -2.65
N PRO A 94 24.94 -0.43 -2.57
CA PRO A 94 24.01 -1.13 -3.44
C PRO A 94 22.60 -0.56 -3.28
N GLY A 95 21.78 -0.65 -4.31
CA GLY A 95 20.37 -0.34 -4.18
C GLY A 95 19.72 -1.21 -3.10
N LEU A 96 18.84 -0.60 -2.30
CA LEU A 96 18.21 -1.24 -1.16
C LEU A 96 17.13 -2.25 -1.61
N PHE A 97 16.91 -3.23 -0.77
CA PHE A 97 15.75 -4.11 -0.78
C PHE A 97 14.76 -3.71 0.29
N ASP A 98 13.48 -3.80 -0.02
CA ASP A 98 12.42 -3.96 0.96
C ASP A 98 11.92 -5.39 0.88
N SER A 99 12.18 -6.17 1.94
CA SER A 99 11.93 -7.62 1.90
C SER A 99 10.50 -8.00 2.29
N HIS A 100 9.64 -7.03 2.56
CA HIS A 100 8.21 -7.26 2.80
C HIS A 100 7.39 -6.05 2.39
N THR A 101 6.65 -6.20 1.30
CA THR A 101 5.71 -5.19 0.80
C THR A 101 4.43 -5.84 0.31
N HIS A 102 3.43 -5.00 0.04
CA HIS A 102 2.19 -5.33 -0.67
C HIS A 102 2.04 -4.35 -1.84
N THR A 103 2.39 -4.79 -3.04
CA THR A 103 2.71 -3.91 -4.16
C THR A 103 1.52 -3.72 -5.10
N TRP A 104 1.16 -2.48 -5.39
CA TRP A 104 0.17 -2.10 -6.41
C TRP A 104 0.39 -0.68 -6.92
N GLY A 105 -0.26 -0.33 -8.04
CA GLY A 105 -0.27 1.03 -8.59
C GLY A 105 1.13 1.52 -8.96
N ASN A 106 1.58 2.60 -8.32
CA ASN A 106 2.88 3.23 -8.51
C ASN A 106 3.90 2.94 -7.38
N ALA A 107 3.67 1.90 -6.61
CA ALA A 107 4.50 1.53 -5.46
C ALA A 107 5.98 1.38 -5.83
N LEU A 108 6.27 0.71 -6.94
CA LEU A 108 7.64 0.46 -7.39
C LEU A 108 8.37 1.73 -7.84
N GLU A 109 7.65 2.68 -8.43
CA GLU A 109 8.17 4.00 -8.77
C GLU A 109 8.48 4.81 -7.49
N GLN A 110 7.57 4.77 -6.50
CA GLN A 110 7.80 5.39 -5.19
C GLN A 110 9.02 4.76 -4.48
N ALA A 111 9.11 3.44 -4.46
CA ALA A 111 10.21 2.70 -3.85
C ALA A 111 11.57 3.17 -4.38
N LEU A 112 11.70 3.29 -5.71
CA LEU A 112 12.94 3.70 -6.35
C LEU A 112 13.39 5.10 -5.95
N ILE A 113 12.47 6.04 -5.78
CA ILE A 113 12.78 7.44 -5.38
C ILE A 113 13.49 7.49 -4.03
N PHE A 114 13.23 6.53 -3.15
CA PHE A 114 13.86 6.43 -1.83
C PHE A 114 15.01 5.42 -1.75
N GLY A 115 15.51 4.94 -2.88
CA GLY A 115 16.69 4.07 -2.95
C GLY A 115 16.41 2.58 -2.91
N VAL A 116 15.15 2.16 -2.80
CA VAL A 116 14.75 0.77 -2.90
C VAL A 116 14.68 0.39 -4.38
N THR A 117 15.55 -0.53 -4.79
CA THR A 117 15.65 -0.98 -6.19
C THR A 117 15.01 -2.34 -6.43
N THR A 118 14.63 -3.04 -5.35
CA THR A 118 13.95 -4.34 -5.40
C THR A 118 12.98 -4.46 -4.22
N GLU A 119 11.74 -4.79 -4.50
CA GLU A 119 10.72 -5.16 -3.51
C GLU A 119 10.42 -6.65 -3.55
N LEU A 120 10.28 -7.26 -2.37
CA LEU A 120 9.84 -8.62 -2.18
C LEU A 120 8.41 -8.58 -1.65
N ASP A 121 7.46 -8.74 -2.56
CA ASP A 121 6.04 -8.65 -2.28
C ASP A 121 5.50 -9.95 -1.66
N MET A 122 4.74 -9.81 -0.59
CA MET A 122 4.23 -10.95 0.18
C MET A 122 2.77 -11.30 -0.12
N PHE A 123 2.05 -10.42 -0.81
CA PHE A 123 0.70 -10.64 -1.30
C PHE A 123 0.26 -9.48 -2.20
N SER A 124 -0.05 -9.78 -3.45
CA SER A 124 -0.62 -8.85 -4.42
C SER A 124 -1.49 -9.57 -5.46
N ASP A 125 -2.08 -8.83 -6.38
CA ASP A 125 -2.75 -9.42 -7.54
C ASP A 125 -1.71 -9.97 -8.53
N TYR A 126 -1.64 -11.28 -8.68
CA TYR A 126 -0.72 -11.95 -9.61
C TYR A 126 -0.81 -11.42 -11.06
N LYS A 127 -1.94 -10.81 -11.46
CA LYS A 127 -2.07 -10.18 -12.78
C LYS A 127 -1.27 -8.89 -12.88
N PHE A 128 -1.26 -8.09 -11.81
CA PHE A 128 -0.38 -6.93 -11.71
C PHE A 128 1.10 -7.37 -11.77
N ASP A 129 1.47 -8.41 -11.03
CA ASP A 129 2.82 -8.95 -11.02
C ASP A 129 3.25 -9.42 -12.41
N ALA A 130 2.37 -10.07 -13.16
CA ALA A 130 2.63 -10.51 -14.52
C ALA A 130 2.93 -9.34 -15.48
N GLU A 131 2.21 -8.22 -15.37
CA GLU A 131 2.49 -7.02 -16.17
C GLU A 131 3.81 -6.36 -15.76
N VAL A 132 4.17 -6.35 -14.47
CA VAL A 132 5.48 -5.86 -14.00
C VAL A 132 6.60 -6.73 -14.59
N ARG A 133 6.52 -8.06 -14.48
CA ARG A 133 7.52 -8.99 -15.06
C ARG A 133 7.68 -8.81 -16.55
N LYS A 134 6.60 -8.59 -17.28
CA LYS A 134 6.63 -8.34 -18.71
C LYS A 134 7.41 -7.07 -19.03
N ARG A 135 7.21 -5.98 -18.27
CA ARG A 135 7.97 -4.73 -18.40
C ARG A 135 9.46 -4.93 -18.06
N GLU A 136 9.75 -5.66 -17.00
CA GLU A 136 11.13 -6.01 -16.62
C GLU A 136 11.83 -6.80 -17.73
N ALA A 137 11.20 -7.84 -18.26
CA ALA A 137 11.75 -8.67 -19.33
C ALA A 137 11.99 -7.87 -20.62
N ALA A 138 11.17 -6.84 -20.89
CA ALA A 138 11.33 -5.93 -22.01
C ALA A 138 12.39 -4.82 -21.76
N GLY A 139 13.01 -4.76 -20.59
CA GLY A 139 13.94 -3.68 -20.19
C GLY A 139 13.27 -2.31 -20.04
N GLN A 140 11.97 -2.30 -19.79
CA GLN A 140 11.14 -1.09 -19.67
C GLN A 140 10.92 -0.66 -18.22
N ASN A 141 11.63 -1.25 -17.25
CA ASN A 141 11.48 -1.01 -15.81
C ASN A 141 12.63 -0.19 -15.21
N LEU A 142 13.16 0.79 -15.95
CA LEU A 142 14.32 1.57 -15.50
C LEU A 142 13.99 2.64 -14.46
N HIS A 143 12.72 3.02 -14.34
CA HIS A 143 12.25 4.08 -13.43
C HIS A 143 11.35 3.54 -12.31
N ALA A 144 11.44 2.24 -12.04
CA ALA A 144 10.72 1.56 -10.97
C ALA A 144 11.62 0.49 -10.33
N ALA A 145 11.37 0.13 -9.07
CA ALA A 145 12.00 -1.02 -8.44
C ALA A 145 11.62 -2.32 -9.16
N ASP A 146 12.46 -3.35 -9.08
CA ASP A 146 12.08 -4.69 -9.52
C ASP A 146 11.18 -5.35 -8.47
N LEU A 147 10.34 -6.25 -8.95
CA LEU A 147 9.41 -7.01 -8.14
C LEU A 147 9.77 -8.50 -8.14
N ARG A 148 9.79 -9.10 -6.96
CA ARG A 148 9.64 -10.54 -6.76
C ARG A 148 8.47 -10.75 -5.82
N SER A 149 7.55 -11.64 -6.16
CA SER A 149 6.27 -11.71 -5.47
C SER A 149 5.89 -13.16 -5.14
N ALA A 150 5.28 -13.32 -3.96
CA ALA A 150 4.53 -14.51 -3.61
C ALA A 150 3.20 -14.61 -4.39
N GLY A 151 2.73 -13.49 -4.98
CA GLY A 151 1.41 -13.42 -5.59
C GLY A 151 0.31 -13.72 -4.57
N THR A 152 -0.56 -14.68 -4.90
CA THR A 152 -1.63 -15.11 -4.00
C THR A 152 -1.07 -15.95 -2.82
N LEU A 153 -1.31 -15.49 -1.59
CA LEU A 153 -0.92 -16.17 -0.37
C LEU A 153 -1.73 -17.45 -0.09
N VAL A 154 -1.24 -18.29 0.82
CA VAL A 154 -1.91 -19.51 1.29
C VAL A 154 -2.58 -19.25 2.62
N THR A 155 -3.90 -19.40 2.68
CA THR A 155 -4.73 -19.25 3.87
C THR A 155 -5.95 -20.17 3.79
N VAL A 156 -6.76 -20.21 4.85
CA VAL A 156 -8.04 -20.94 4.91
C VAL A 156 -9.22 -20.01 4.58
N ALA A 157 -10.39 -20.60 4.36
CA ALA A 157 -11.62 -19.85 4.17
C ALA A 157 -11.89 -18.92 5.38
N LYS A 158 -12.11 -17.63 5.12
CA LYS A 158 -12.26 -16.55 6.13
C LYS A 158 -11.03 -16.33 7.01
N GLY A 159 -9.89 -16.91 6.67
CA GLY A 159 -8.60 -16.64 7.31
C GLY A 159 -8.05 -15.27 6.91
N HIS A 160 -7.01 -14.84 7.62
CA HIS A 160 -6.29 -13.60 7.30
C HIS A 160 -5.79 -13.63 5.85
N GLY A 161 -5.92 -12.51 5.14
CA GLY A 161 -5.67 -12.38 3.71
C GLY A 161 -6.92 -12.41 2.84
N THR A 162 -8.06 -12.94 3.36
CA THR A 162 -9.34 -12.95 2.61
C THR A 162 -10.15 -11.66 2.78
N GLU A 163 -9.79 -10.79 3.70
CA GLU A 163 -10.47 -9.53 4.02
C GLU A 163 -10.09 -8.36 3.13
N TYR A 164 -9.03 -8.48 2.32
CA TYR A 164 -8.50 -7.37 1.50
C TYR A 164 -9.21 -7.16 0.16
N GLY A 165 -10.32 -7.86 -0.09
CA GLY A 165 -11.18 -7.64 -1.24
C GLY A 165 -10.75 -8.32 -2.54
N LEU A 166 -9.65 -9.01 -2.51
CA LEU A 166 -9.29 -9.93 -3.57
C LEU A 166 -9.96 -11.28 -3.29
N SER A 167 -10.73 -11.78 -4.26
CA SER A 167 -11.22 -13.16 -4.19
C SER A 167 -10.06 -14.11 -4.46
N ILE A 168 -9.56 -14.75 -3.41
CA ILE A 168 -8.44 -15.69 -3.48
C ILE A 168 -8.88 -17.10 -3.19
N PRO A 169 -8.25 -18.12 -3.80
CA PRO A 169 -8.43 -19.51 -3.42
C PRO A 169 -7.89 -19.75 -2.01
N THR A 170 -8.49 -20.69 -1.30
CA THR A 170 -8.12 -21.07 0.06
C THR A 170 -7.79 -22.55 0.13
N LEU A 171 -6.86 -22.94 1.00
CA LEU A 171 -6.53 -24.34 1.22
C LEU A 171 -7.64 -25.02 2.02
N ALA A 172 -8.06 -26.21 1.60
CA ALA A 172 -9.15 -26.96 2.25
C ALA A 172 -8.64 -28.14 3.09
N SER A 173 -7.47 -28.70 2.74
CA SER A 173 -6.89 -29.82 3.48
C SER A 173 -5.39 -29.96 3.19
N PRO A 174 -4.61 -30.67 4.02
CA PRO A 174 -3.20 -30.96 3.74
C PRO A 174 -2.99 -31.72 2.42
N ALA A 175 -3.95 -32.54 2.00
CA ALA A 175 -3.86 -33.32 0.76
C ALA A 175 -3.87 -32.44 -0.51
N ASP A 176 -4.45 -31.25 -0.42
CA ASP A 176 -4.53 -30.28 -1.52
C ASP A 176 -3.28 -29.43 -1.66
N ALA A 177 -2.34 -29.46 -0.70
CA ALA A 177 -1.22 -28.54 -0.62
C ALA A 177 -0.35 -28.53 -1.88
N GLN A 178 -0.04 -29.71 -2.47
CA GLN A 178 0.81 -29.75 -3.66
C GLN A 178 0.12 -29.11 -4.88
N SER A 179 -1.17 -29.42 -5.12
CA SER A 179 -1.90 -28.84 -6.24
C SER A 179 -2.14 -27.33 -6.04
N PHE A 180 -2.32 -26.89 -4.79
CA PHE A 180 -2.46 -25.49 -4.45
C PHE A 180 -1.18 -24.71 -4.75
N VAL A 181 -0.03 -25.22 -4.30
CA VAL A 181 1.29 -24.61 -4.58
C VAL A 181 1.59 -24.59 -6.07
N ASP A 182 1.32 -25.70 -6.78
CA ASP A 182 1.52 -25.77 -8.23
C ASP A 182 0.71 -24.70 -8.98
N ALA A 183 -0.53 -24.45 -8.54
CA ALA A 183 -1.37 -23.39 -9.10
C ALA A 183 -0.79 -21.98 -8.85
N ARG A 184 -0.24 -21.69 -7.64
CA ARG A 184 0.44 -20.42 -7.34
C ARG A 184 1.66 -20.22 -8.22
N LEU A 185 2.47 -21.25 -8.38
CA LEU A 185 3.63 -21.20 -9.27
C LEU A 185 3.25 -21.00 -10.75
N ALA A 186 2.13 -21.58 -11.18
CA ALA A 186 1.60 -21.35 -12.53
C ALA A 186 1.11 -19.91 -12.74
N GLU A 187 0.64 -19.22 -11.68
CA GLU A 187 0.32 -17.79 -11.69
C GLU A 187 1.59 -16.92 -11.72
N GLY A 188 2.75 -17.50 -11.42
CA GLY A 188 4.04 -16.82 -11.49
C GLY A 188 4.69 -16.50 -10.13
N SER A 189 4.23 -17.05 -9.01
CA SER A 189 4.85 -16.84 -7.70
C SER A 189 6.33 -17.21 -7.70
N ASP A 190 7.18 -16.32 -7.17
CA ASP A 190 8.62 -16.57 -7.05
C ASP A 190 8.93 -17.45 -5.84
N TYR A 191 8.14 -17.34 -4.78
CA TYR A 191 8.16 -18.07 -3.50
C TYR A 191 6.73 -18.21 -2.97
N ILE A 192 6.53 -18.96 -1.89
CA ILE A 192 5.21 -19.21 -1.30
C ILE A 192 5.08 -18.49 0.04
N LYS A 193 4.05 -17.64 0.18
CA LYS A 193 3.66 -16.98 1.43
C LYS A 193 2.52 -17.75 2.09
N ILE A 194 2.69 -18.09 3.35
CA ILE A 194 1.74 -18.86 4.17
C ILE A 194 1.28 -17.98 5.32
N ILE A 195 -0.01 -18.01 5.66
CA ILE A 195 -0.55 -17.34 6.83
C ILE A 195 -0.78 -18.37 7.94
N TYR A 196 -0.11 -18.17 9.07
CA TYR A 196 -0.26 -19.02 10.25
C TYR A 196 -0.44 -18.15 11.49
N GLU A 197 -1.66 -17.66 11.66
CA GLU A 197 -2.10 -16.87 12.80
C GLU A 197 -3.60 -17.02 13.03
N ASP A 198 -4.06 -16.86 14.26
CA ASP A 198 -5.47 -16.98 14.68
C ASP A 198 -6.10 -15.68 15.16
N GLY A 199 -5.38 -14.57 15.06
CA GLY A 199 -5.80 -13.24 15.52
C GLY A 199 -5.71 -13.04 17.03
N SER A 200 -5.20 -13.99 17.79
CA SER A 200 -5.08 -13.90 19.27
C SER A 200 -4.19 -12.72 19.70
N ALA A 201 -3.10 -12.44 18.97
CA ALA A 201 -2.25 -11.27 19.19
C ALA A 201 -3.01 -9.94 19.14
N ILE A 202 -4.13 -9.90 18.41
CA ILE A 202 -4.95 -8.70 18.24
C ILE A 202 -6.31 -8.78 18.93
N GLY A 203 -6.51 -9.79 19.80
CA GLY A 203 -7.75 -9.98 20.54
C GLY A 203 -8.95 -10.34 19.65
N ARG A 204 -8.70 -10.95 18.49
CA ARG A 204 -9.70 -11.47 17.56
C ARG A 204 -9.60 -12.99 17.48
N SER A 205 -10.62 -13.63 16.92
CA SER A 205 -10.58 -15.04 16.53
C SER A 205 -10.74 -15.12 15.03
N ILE A 206 -9.68 -15.54 14.35
CA ILE A 206 -9.60 -15.65 12.90
C ILE A 206 -9.32 -17.13 12.56
N PRO A 207 -10.05 -17.75 11.62
CA PRO A 207 -9.70 -19.08 11.14
C PRO A 207 -8.25 -19.12 10.62
N THR A 208 -7.52 -20.17 10.98
CA THR A 208 -6.12 -20.33 10.56
C THR A 208 -5.84 -21.75 10.09
N LEU A 209 -4.74 -21.92 9.35
CA LEU A 209 -4.21 -23.22 8.98
C LEU A 209 -3.87 -24.04 10.23
N THR A 210 -4.01 -25.34 10.16
CA THR A 210 -3.46 -26.28 11.14
C THR A 210 -1.95 -26.43 10.93
N LYS A 211 -1.22 -26.92 11.96
CA LYS A 211 0.22 -27.21 11.84
C LYS A 211 0.52 -28.20 10.69
N ASP A 212 -0.37 -29.19 10.48
CA ASP A 212 -0.22 -30.19 9.42
C ASP A 212 -0.41 -29.57 8.03
N GLU A 213 -1.34 -28.64 7.88
CA GLU A 213 -1.54 -27.88 6.62
C GLU A 213 -0.33 -27.00 6.31
N VAL A 214 0.20 -26.29 7.30
CA VAL A 214 1.42 -25.48 7.16
C VAL A 214 2.60 -26.37 6.72
N ALA A 215 2.82 -27.50 7.39
CA ALA A 215 3.88 -28.45 7.04
C ALA A 215 3.72 -29.02 5.64
N ALA A 216 2.49 -29.35 5.23
CA ALA A 216 2.18 -29.85 3.90
C ALA A 216 2.48 -28.82 2.81
N VAL A 217 2.12 -27.53 3.03
CA VAL A 217 2.40 -26.44 2.07
C VAL A 217 3.91 -26.18 1.97
N ILE A 218 4.63 -26.15 3.09
CA ILE A 218 6.10 -25.99 3.10
C ILE A 218 6.75 -27.13 2.30
N SER A 219 6.35 -28.39 2.57
CA SER A 219 6.84 -29.56 1.82
C SER A 219 6.54 -29.44 0.33
N ALA A 220 5.34 -29.00 -0.05
CA ALA A 220 4.95 -28.80 -1.44
C ALA A 220 5.79 -27.70 -2.14
N ALA A 221 6.11 -26.61 -1.46
CA ALA A 221 7.01 -25.57 -1.97
C ALA A 221 8.43 -26.12 -2.17
N HIS A 222 8.96 -26.85 -1.18
CA HIS A 222 10.29 -27.49 -1.25
C HIS A 222 10.39 -28.52 -2.37
N ASN A 223 9.34 -29.31 -2.65
CA ASN A 223 9.26 -30.21 -3.81
C ASN A 223 9.45 -29.46 -5.15
N ARG A 224 9.15 -28.17 -5.19
CA ARG A 224 9.35 -27.27 -6.34
C ARG A 224 10.61 -26.41 -6.21
N LYS A 225 11.43 -26.63 -5.19
CA LYS A 225 12.65 -25.84 -4.88
C LYS A 225 12.33 -24.34 -4.70
N LYS A 226 11.20 -24.05 -4.06
CA LYS A 226 10.75 -22.70 -3.75
C LYS A 226 10.81 -22.47 -2.25
N LEU A 227 11.17 -21.24 -1.87
CA LEU A 227 11.11 -20.82 -0.48
C LEU A 227 9.65 -20.77 0.01
N ALA A 228 9.44 -21.17 1.25
CA ALA A 228 8.19 -21.05 1.97
C ALA A 228 8.40 -20.11 3.16
N VAL A 229 7.74 -18.94 3.12
CA VAL A 229 7.80 -17.92 4.18
C VAL A 229 6.46 -17.85 4.91
N VAL A 230 6.49 -17.77 6.22
CA VAL A 230 5.30 -17.89 7.06
C VAL A 230 5.06 -16.61 7.84
N HIS A 231 3.88 -15.99 7.64
CA HIS A 231 3.36 -14.91 8.46
C HIS A 231 2.99 -15.44 9.84
N ILE A 232 3.47 -14.80 10.87
CA ILE A 232 3.18 -15.12 12.27
C ILE A 232 2.99 -13.84 13.08
N THR A 233 2.25 -13.95 14.18
CA THR A 233 2.02 -12.84 15.11
C THR A 233 2.33 -13.23 16.57
N THR A 234 2.49 -14.54 16.87
CA THR A 234 2.81 -15.03 18.20
C THR A 234 4.01 -15.98 18.18
N GLN A 235 4.70 -16.10 19.32
CA GLN A 235 5.82 -17.04 19.45
C GLN A 235 5.38 -18.50 19.26
N PHE A 236 4.12 -18.83 19.60
CA PHE A 236 3.56 -20.16 19.38
C PHE A 236 3.56 -20.53 17.89
N PHE A 237 3.02 -19.64 17.04
CA PHE A 237 2.98 -19.86 15.60
C PHE A 237 4.35 -19.77 14.95
N ALA A 238 5.23 -18.89 15.46
CA ALA A 238 6.62 -18.80 15.01
C ALA A 238 7.37 -20.11 15.22
N ARG A 239 7.28 -20.68 16.42
CA ARG A 239 7.90 -21.98 16.75
C ARG A 239 7.34 -23.11 15.88
N GLY A 240 6.01 -23.18 15.75
CA GLY A 240 5.34 -24.18 14.91
C GLY A 240 5.78 -24.13 13.45
N SER A 241 5.99 -22.93 12.90
CA SER A 241 6.48 -22.71 11.55
C SER A 241 7.91 -23.21 11.36
N ILE A 242 8.81 -22.89 12.30
CA ILE A 242 10.21 -23.33 12.26
C ILE A 242 10.31 -24.86 12.39
N GLU A 243 9.56 -25.46 13.32
CA GLU A 243 9.50 -26.93 13.47
C GLU A 243 8.93 -27.64 12.23
N ALA A 244 8.11 -26.95 11.44
CA ALA A 244 7.62 -27.40 10.14
C ALA A 244 8.61 -27.17 8.99
N ASN A 245 9.83 -26.68 9.26
CA ASN A 245 10.91 -26.34 8.32
C ASN A 245 10.59 -25.16 7.38
N ALA A 246 9.90 -24.12 7.86
CA ALA A 246 9.78 -22.87 7.13
C ALA A 246 11.17 -22.28 6.83
N ASP A 247 11.37 -21.75 5.60
CA ASP A 247 12.64 -21.09 5.23
C ASP A 247 12.78 -19.72 5.91
N GLY A 248 11.65 -19.04 6.17
CA GLY A 248 11.67 -17.74 6.83
C GLY A 248 10.38 -17.43 7.58
N LEU A 249 10.54 -16.63 8.65
CA LEU A 249 9.42 -15.98 9.33
C LEU A 249 9.24 -14.59 8.75
N VAL A 250 7.99 -14.21 8.59
CA VAL A 250 7.56 -12.90 8.16
C VAL A 250 6.77 -12.28 9.29
N HIS A 251 7.18 -11.10 9.69
CA HIS A 251 6.99 -10.46 10.99
C HIS A 251 7.79 -11.14 12.10
N ILE A 252 7.81 -10.48 13.23
CA ILE A 252 8.31 -11.03 14.47
C ILE A 252 7.17 -11.06 15.49
N PHE A 253 7.19 -12.03 16.38
CA PHE A 253 6.20 -12.09 17.46
C PHE A 253 6.46 -11.02 18.51
N GLU A 254 5.37 -10.54 19.11
CA GLU A 254 5.39 -9.49 20.12
C GLU A 254 4.60 -9.86 21.40
N ASP A 255 3.89 -10.99 21.38
CA ASP A 255 2.97 -11.43 22.44
C ASP A 255 3.66 -11.75 23.78
N VAL A 256 4.89 -12.27 23.73
CA VAL A 256 5.68 -12.67 24.91
C VAL A 256 7.17 -12.39 24.69
N PRO A 257 7.97 -12.26 25.77
CA PRO A 257 9.42 -12.26 25.66
C PRO A 257 9.94 -13.49 24.94
N PRO A 258 11.02 -13.39 24.14
CA PRO A 258 11.57 -14.53 23.41
C PRO A 258 12.01 -15.65 24.34
N ALA A 259 11.55 -16.87 24.09
CA ALA A 259 12.01 -18.05 24.82
C ALA A 259 13.52 -18.25 24.63
N PRO A 260 14.27 -18.64 25.67
CA PRO A 260 15.74 -18.72 25.60
C PRO A 260 16.30 -19.64 24.51
N ASP A 261 15.53 -20.65 24.09
CA ASP A 261 15.92 -21.62 23.07
C ASP A 261 15.46 -21.24 21.65
N PHE A 262 14.59 -20.21 21.51
CA PHE A 262 13.95 -19.90 20.24
C PHE A 262 14.96 -19.51 19.15
N ALA A 263 15.90 -18.64 19.46
CA ALA A 263 16.91 -18.21 18.48
C ALA A 263 17.82 -19.37 18.04
N ALA A 264 18.15 -20.29 18.95
CA ALA A 264 18.90 -21.50 18.63
C ALA A 264 18.10 -22.44 17.71
N LEU A 265 16.79 -22.57 17.94
CA LEU A 265 15.88 -23.34 17.09
C LEU A 265 15.85 -22.78 15.67
N VAL A 266 15.64 -21.46 15.51
CA VAL A 266 15.61 -20.80 14.18
C VAL A 266 16.94 -21.01 13.44
N LYS A 267 18.07 -20.84 14.15
CA LYS A 267 19.40 -21.09 13.57
C LYS A 267 19.61 -22.54 13.14
N GLN A 268 19.18 -23.51 13.94
CA GLN A 268 19.29 -24.93 13.65
C GLN A 268 18.54 -25.32 12.36
N HIS A 269 17.39 -24.67 12.11
CA HIS A 269 16.61 -24.88 10.89
C HIS A 269 17.07 -24.01 9.71
N HIS A 270 18.15 -23.24 9.86
CA HIS A 270 18.72 -22.36 8.83
C HIS A 270 17.71 -21.32 8.31
N ALA A 271 16.70 -20.99 9.09
CA ALA A 271 15.67 -20.03 8.70
C ALA A 271 16.15 -18.58 8.87
N PHE A 272 15.55 -17.67 8.10
CA PHE A 272 15.75 -16.23 8.19
C PHE A 272 14.52 -15.54 8.80
N VAL A 273 14.64 -14.25 9.13
CA VAL A 273 13.52 -13.47 9.66
C VAL A 273 13.44 -12.11 8.96
N ILE A 274 12.23 -11.71 8.57
CA ILE A 274 11.88 -10.38 8.08
C ILE A 274 11.01 -9.75 9.17
N PRO A 275 11.55 -9.00 10.13
CA PRO A 275 10.84 -8.64 11.35
C PRO A 275 9.76 -7.58 11.15
N THR A 276 9.88 -6.70 10.16
CA THR A 276 8.94 -5.61 9.86
C THR A 276 8.66 -4.69 11.06
N LEU A 277 9.71 -4.31 11.79
CA LEU A 277 9.59 -3.51 13.01
C LEU A 277 8.86 -2.18 12.81
N THR A 278 8.88 -1.64 11.58
CA THR A 278 8.20 -0.38 11.25
C THR A 278 6.68 -0.52 11.38
N VAL A 279 6.09 -1.62 10.91
CA VAL A 279 4.65 -1.85 11.08
C VAL A 279 4.31 -2.28 12.51
N ASP A 280 5.20 -3.03 13.15
CA ASP A 280 5.03 -3.41 14.57
C ASP A 280 5.04 -2.15 15.47
N GLU A 281 5.92 -1.17 15.23
CA GLU A 281 5.89 0.12 15.90
C GLU A 281 4.54 0.82 15.69
N SER A 282 4.01 0.80 14.46
CA SER A 282 2.68 1.35 14.14
C SER A 282 1.55 0.62 14.88
N SER A 283 1.68 -0.70 15.12
CA SER A 283 0.70 -1.50 15.89
C SER A 283 0.58 -1.04 17.34
N THR A 284 1.59 -0.34 17.87
CA THR A 284 1.56 0.25 19.22
C THR A 284 0.73 1.52 19.33
N GLY A 285 0.17 2.02 18.25
CA GLY A 285 -0.53 3.31 18.17
C GLY A 285 0.42 4.51 18.00
N VAL A 286 1.68 4.26 17.62
CA VAL A 286 2.67 5.29 17.26
C VAL A 286 2.74 5.40 15.75
N ALA A 287 2.61 6.61 15.22
CA ALA A 287 2.78 6.85 13.79
C ALA A 287 4.27 6.74 13.41
N SER A 288 4.74 5.53 13.11
CA SER A 288 6.14 5.21 12.82
C SER A 288 6.72 6.05 11.67
N GLY A 289 5.88 6.44 10.71
CA GLY A 289 6.26 7.26 9.56
C GLY A 289 6.28 8.78 9.83
N GLU A 290 5.84 9.27 10.99
CA GLU A 290 5.77 10.72 11.24
C GLU A 290 7.15 11.39 11.15
N SER A 291 8.20 10.73 11.69
CA SER A 291 9.58 11.21 11.61
C SER A 291 10.10 11.32 10.17
N LEU A 292 9.61 10.47 9.26
CA LEU A 292 9.97 10.49 7.84
C LEU A 292 9.33 11.68 7.12
N VAL A 293 8.06 11.99 7.44
CA VAL A 293 7.34 13.15 6.89
C VAL A 293 7.95 14.46 7.38
N ALA A 294 8.42 14.51 8.63
CA ALA A 294 9.05 15.69 9.22
C ALA A 294 10.48 15.92 8.70
N ASP A 295 11.13 14.91 8.14
CA ASP A 295 12.52 14.98 7.68
C ASP A 295 12.62 15.78 6.36
N GLN A 296 13.32 16.92 6.41
CA GLN A 296 13.50 17.81 5.25
C GLN A 296 14.27 17.15 4.07
N ARG A 297 14.98 16.06 4.30
CA ARG A 297 15.69 15.28 3.26
C ARG A 297 14.73 14.40 2.45
N LEU A 298 13.62 13.97 3.05
CA LEU A 298 12.62 13.03 2.48
C LEU A 298 11.33 13.72 2.08
N SER A 299 10.82 14.65 2.91
CA SER A 299 9.51 15.30 2.71
C SER A 299 9.31 16.00 1.34
N PRO A 300 10.35 16.47 0.62
CA PRO A 300 10.15 17.01 -0.72
C PRO A 300 9.75 15.97 -1.79
N TYR A 301 9.83 14.68 -1.45
CA TYR A 301 9.54 13.56 -2.35
C TYR A 301 8.31 12.76 -1.91
N ILE A 302 7.67 13.13 -0.80
CA ILE A 302 6.50 12.46 -0.23
C ILE A 302 5.25 13.23 -0.65
N ASP A 303 4.39 12.61 -1.43
CA ASP A 303 3.09 13.17 -1.84
C ASP A 303 2.09 13.21 -0.68
N ALA A 304 1.00 13.93 -0.85
CA ALA A 304 0.03 14.16 0.21
C ALA A 304 -0.66 12.88 0.70
N PRO A 305 -1.08 11.93 -0.15
CA PRO A 305 -1.64 10.65 0.29
C PRO A 305 -0.64 9.82 1.09
N THR A 306 0.61 9.72 0.62
CA THR A 306 1.68 9.00 1.31
C THR A 306 1.97 9.64 2.67
N ALA A 307 2.07 10.98 2.74
CA ALA A 307 2.27 11.71 3.99
C ALA A 307 1.11 11.49 4.98
N ALA A 308 -0.13 11.43 4.48
CA ALA A 308 -1.30 11.15 5.30
C ALA A 308 -1.28 9.72 5.86
N ASN A 309 -0.85 8.73 5.07
CA ASN A 309 -0.74 7.35 5.53
C ASN A 309 0.39 7.15 6.54
N LEU A 310 1.55 7.76 6.32
CA LEU A 310 2.70 7.72 7.24
C LEU A 310 2.40 8.30 8.64
N LYS A 311 1.44 9.22 8.73
CA LYS A 311 0.96 9.81 9.99
C LYS A 311 -0.13 8.99 10.69
N LYS A 312 -0.60 7.90 10.10
CA LYS A 312 -1.53 6.97 10.74
C LYS A 312 -0.80 5.97 11.60
N ALA A 313 -1.55 5.35 12.50
CA ALA A 313 -1.14 4.18 13.26
C ALA A 313 -2.34 3.26 13.44
N PHE A 314 -2.09 2.02 13.79
CA PHE A 314 -3.15 1.13 14.26
C PHE A 314 -3.70 1.58 15.62
N PRO A 315 -4.92 1.21 16.00
CA PRO A 315 -5.46 1.55 17.31
C PRO A 315 -4.58 1.00 18.43
N ARG A 316 -4.19 1.88 19.37
CA ARG A 316 -3.37 1.50 20.52
C ARG A 316 -4.10 0.52 21.44
N ARG A 317 -3.38 -0.50 21.93
CA ARG A 317 -3.82 -1.44 22.95
C ARG A 317 -3.05 -1.20 24.25
N ALA A 318 -3.56 -1.76 25.37
CA ALA A 318 -2.96 -1.56 26.68
C ALA A 318 -1.51 -2.05 26.75
N GLU A 319 -1.23 -3.21 26.16
CA GLU A 319 0.05 -3.93 26.20
C GLU A 319 1.03 -3.53 25.09
N SER A 320 0.65 -2.57 24.22
CA SER A 320 1.39 -2.25 22.98
C SER A 320 2.89 -1.96 23.19
N LYS A 321 3.26 -1.28 24.29
CA LYS A 321 4.68 -0.96 24.55
C LYS A 321 5.51 -2.17 24.95
N GLU A 322 4.93 -3.07 25.75
CA GLU A 322 5.59 -4.30 26.18
C GLU A 322 5.72 -5.24 24.99
N ASN A 323 4.69 -5.31 24.15
CA ASN A 323 4.71 -6.09 22.91
C ASN A 323 5.85 -5.64 22.01
N PHE A 324 5.98 -4.36 21.71
CA PHE A 324 7.06 -3.86 20.85
C PHE A 324 8.45 -4.10 21.47
N ALA A 325 8.58 -3.97 22.80
CA ALA A 325 9.83 -4.31 23.50
C ALA A 325 10.18 -5.80 23.35
N ASN A 326 9.18 -6.69 23.32
CA ASN A 326 9.37 -8.12 23.05
C ASN A 326 9.85 -8.36 21.61
N ALA A 327 9.28 -7.67 20.63
CA ALA A 327 9.72 -7.72 19.23
C ALA A 327 11.20 -7.32 19.08
N LEU A 328 11.60 -6.19 19.67
CA LEU A 328 13.00 -5.75 19.68
C LEU A 328 13.93 -6.76 20.38
N ALA A 329 13.48 -7.34 21.49
CA ALA A 329 14.25 -8.36 22.22
C ALA A 329 14.39 -9.65 21.41
N ALA A 330 13.35 -10.06 20.69
CA ALA A 330 13.38 -11.23 19.82
C ALA A 330 14.37 -11.04 18.64
N VAL A 331 14.33 -9.88 17.96
CA VAL A 331 15.30 -9.55 16.91
C VAL A 331 16.72 -9.55 17.45
N ARG A 332 16.95 -8.96 18.64
CA ARG A 332 18.27 -8.96 19.29
C ARG A 332 18.77 -10.36 19.57
N ALA A 333 17.94 -11.25 20.09
CA ALA A 333 18.30 -12.64 20.39
C ALA A 333 18.63 -13.43 19.11
N LEU A 334 17.84 -13.26 18.06
CA LEU A 334 18.04 -13.88 16.74
C LEU A 334 19.35 -13.40 16.12
N HIS A 335 19.59 -12.09 16.09
CA HIS A 335 20.81 -11.49 15.59
C HIS A 335 22.05 -11.99 16.34
N ALA A 336 22.03 -11.95 17.67
CA ALA A 336 23.12 -12.45 18.51
C ALA A 336 23.44 -13.94 18.28
N SER A 337 22.45 -14.73 17.84
CA SER A 337 22.61 -16.13 17.45
C SER A 337 23.10 -16.32 16.02
N GLY A 338 23.21 -15.24 15.22
CA GLY A 338 23.63 -15.26 13.83
C GLY A 338 22.55 -15.75 12.86
N VAL A 339 21.27 -15.58 13.20
CA VAL A 339 20.14 -15.78 12.29
C VAL A 339 20.13 -14.64 11.27
N PRO A 340 19.98 -14.91 9.95
CA PRO A 340 19.87 -13.87 8.94
C PRO A 340 18.62 -12.99 9.19
N ILE A 341 18.82 -11.67 9.33
CA ILE A 341 17.76 -10.68 9.44
C ILE A 341 17.69 -9.92 8.10
N LEU A 342 16.48 -9.76 7.56
CA LEU A 342 16.22 -9.02 6.33
C LEU A 342 15.32 -7.83 6.66
N ALA A 343 15.69 -6.64 6.18
CA ALA A 343 14.88 -5.44 6.35
C ALA A 343 13.62 -5.51 5.46
N GLY A 344 12.46 -5.25 6.04
CA GLY A 344 11.17 -5.21 5.36
C GLY A 344 10.18 -4.36 6.14
N THR A 345 9.26 -3.69 5.46
CA THR A 345 8.44 -2.62 6.06
C THR A 345 6.97 -2.94 6.23
N ASP A 346 6.48 -3.94 5.54
CA ASP A 346 5.05 -4.23 5.39
C ASP A 346 4.25 -3.03 4.83
N ALA A 347 4.88 -2.29 3.90
CA ALA A 347 4.22 -1.17 3.23
C ALA A 347 3.13 -1.68 2.26
N PRO A 348 1.99 -0.94 2.18
CA PRO A 348 1.65 0.35 2.76
C PRO A 348 0.60 0.27 3.90
N ASN A 349 0.86 -0.44 4.94
CA ASN A 349 0.02 -0.44 6.14
C ASN A 349 -0.05 0.97 6.79
N PRO A 350 -0.97 1.23 7.75
CA PRO A 350 -0.95 2.47 8.52
C PRO A 350 0.43 2.75 9.12
N GLY A 351 0.99 3.92 8.85
CA GLY A 351 2.33 4.32 9.32
C GLY A 351 3.48 3.90 8.40
N THR A 352 3.26 3.11 7.35
CA THR A 352 4.29 2.66 6.41
C THR A 352 4.01 3.10 4.97
N ALA A 353 5.05 3.22 4.15
CA ALA A 353 4.93 3.53 2.72
C ALA A 353 6.13 2.99 1.95
N HIS A 354 5.91 2.65 0.68
CA HIS A 354 6.92 2.09 -0.20
C HIS A 354 8.17 2.96 -0.29
N GLY A 355 9.31 2.33 -0.19
CA GLY A 355 10.63 2.94 -0.27
C GLY A 355 11.00 3.77 0.95
N VAL A 356 10.21 4.75 1.34
CA VAL A 356 10.60 5.69 2.42
C VAL A 356 10.66 5.01 3.78
N SER A 357 9.81 4.01 4.05
CA SER A 357 9.77 3.33 5.35
C SER A 357 10.97 2.42 5.61
N ILE A 358 11.70 2.01 4.57
CA ILE A 358 12.91 1.21 4.76
C ILE A 358 13.96 1.93 5.63
N HIS A 359 14.01 3.26 5.56
CA HIS A 359 14.92 4.05 6.38
C HIS A 359 14.56 3.97 7.87
N ARG A 360 13.26 3.90 8.22
CA ARG A 360 12.84 3.68 9.62
C ARG A 360 13.11 2.25 10.06
N GLU A 361 12.88 1.27 9.19
CA GLU A 361 13.19 -0.13 9.48
C GLU A 361 14.68 -0.31 9.81
N LEU A 362 15.58 0.28 9.03
CA LEU A 362 17.02 0.24 9.32
C LEU A 362 17.37 0.85 10.68
N GLU A 363 16.72 1.94 11.08
CA GLU A 363 16.90 2.55 12.41
C GLU A 363 16.42 1.63 13.53
N LEU A 364 15.25 1.01 13.37
CA LEU A 364 14.68 0.07 14.33
C LEU A 364 15.52 -1.20 14.46
N LEU A 365 16.12 -1.68 13.37
CA LEU A 365 17.08 -2.78 13.42
C LEU A 365 18.32 -2.41 14.24
N VAL A 366 18.82 -1.18 14.11
CA VAL A 366 19.93 -0.69 14.95
C VAL A 366 19.49 -0.58 16.42
N GLU A 367 18.28 -0.10 16.69
CA GLU A 367 17.71 -0.09 18.05
C GLU A 367 17.57 -1.51 18.62
N ALA A 368 17.22 -2.49 17.79
CA ALA A 368 17.18 -3.89 18.17
C ALA A 368 18.57 -4.50 18.42
N GLY A 369 19.67 -3.80 18.10
CA GLY A 369 21.03 -4.21 18.44
C GLY A 369 21.94 -4.58 17.26
N LEU A 370 21.50 -4.41 16.01
CA LEU A 370 22.38 -4.51 14.86
C LEU A 370 23.32 -3.29 14.83
N THR A 371 24.53 -3.46 14.34
CA THR A 371 25.36 -2.31 13.94
C THR A 371 24.78 -1.65 12.69
N PRO A 372 25.06 -0.36 12.43
CA PRO A 372 24.63 0.29 11.19
C PRO A 372 25.06 -0.49 9.93
N THR A 373 26.25 -1.08 9.91
CA THR A 373 26.73 -1.90 8.80
C THR A 373 25.89 -3.18 8.64
N GLU A 374 25.52 -3.85 9.73
CA GLU A 374 24.65 -5.04 9.68
C GLU A 374 23.22 -4.69 9.24
N ALA A 375 22.71 -3.53 9.64
CA ALA A 375 21.45 -3.02 9.12
C ALA A 375 21.53 -2.76 7.60
N LEU A 376 22.63 -2.21 7.07
CA LEU A 376 22.83 -2.10 5.61
C LEU A 376 22.91 -3.46 4.92
N LEU A 377 23.55 -4.45 5.54
CA LEU A 377 23.57 -5.83 5.01
C LEU A 377 22.16 -6.41 4.91
N SER A 378 21.31 -6.16 5.92
CA SER A 378 19.92 -6.67 5.94
C SER A 378 19.03 -6.10 4.84
N ALA A 379 19.40 -4.97 4.24
CA ALA A 379 18.69 -4.34 3.13
C ALA A 379 19.47 -4.44 1.79
N THR A 380 20.52 -5.23 1.68
CA THR A 380 21.33 -5.31 0.46
C THR A 380 21.70 -6.74 0.10
N SER A 381 22.88 -7.21 0.54
CA SER A 381 23.41 -8.51 0.12
C SER A 381 22.72 -9.70 0.80
N VAL A 382 22.18 -9.54 2.00
CA VAL A 382 21.49 -10.64 2.69
C VAL A 382 20.22 -11.05 1.96
N PRO A 383 19.25 -10.15 1.67
CA PRO A 383 18.06 -10.52 0.89
C PRO A 383 18.41 -11.00 -0.53
N ALA A 384 19.36 -10.37 -1.20
CA ALA A 384 19.81 -10.82 -2.51
C ALA A 384 20.25 -12.29 -2.49
N ARG A 385 21.07 -12.68 -1.51
CA ARG A 385 21.55 -14.05 -1.32
C ARG A 385 20.42 -15.02 -0.97
N VAL A 386 19.55 -14.64 -0.02
CA VAL A 386 18.46 -15.50 0.48
C VAL A 386 17.47 -15.81 -0.63
N PHE A 387 17.10 -14.82 -1.43
CA PHE A 387 16.15 -14.99 -2.53
C PHE A 387 16.81 -15.34 -3.88
N GLY A 388 18.14 -15.66 -3.89
CA GLY A 388 18.85 -16.11 -5.08
C GLY A 388 19.02 -15.07 -6.18
N LEU A 389 18.97 -13.77 -5.85
CA LEU A 389 19.12 -12.65 -6.79
C LEU A 389 20.59 -12.27 -6.94
N ASN A 390 21.36 -13.13 -7.61
CA ASN A 390 22.82 -13.06 -7.66
C ASN A 390 23.38 -11.94 -8.55
N ASP A 391 22.53 -11.20 -9.26
CA ASP A 391 22.89 -10.11 -10.17
C ASP A 391 22.91 -8.71 -9.49
N ARG A 392 22.58 -8.63 -8.19
CA ARG A 392 22.37 -7.38 -7.43
C ARG A 392 22.70 -7.50 -5.94
N GLY A 393 22.45 -6.46 -5.15
CA GLY A 393 22.67 -6.41 -3.70
C GLY A 393 24.13 -6.19 -3.30
N ARG A 394 25.04 -6.08 -4.28
CA ARG A 394 26.47 -5.82 -4.09
C ARG A 394 27.02 -4.87 -5.15
N ILE A 395 28.12 -4.17 -4.80
CA ILE A 395 28.91 -3.38 -5.76
C ILE A 395 30.13 -4.19 -6.17
N ALA A 396 29.99 -4.99 -7.24
CA ALA A 396 31.06 -5.83 -7.77
C ALA A 396 31.01 -5.88 -9.30
N PRO A 397 32.16 -6.08 -9.98
CA PRO A 397 32.20 -6.17 -11.43
C PRO A 397 31.27 -7.26 -11.98
N GLY A 398 30.53 -6.92 -13.04
CA GLY A 398 29.56 -7.80 -13.71
C GLY A 398 28.14 -7.72 -13.14
N LEU A 399 27.95 -7.15 -11.96
CA LEU A 399 26.61 -6.97 -11.37
C LEU A 399 25.90 -5.74 -11.93
N ARG A 400 24.60 -5.68 -11.77
CA ARG A 400 23.77 -4.54 -12.16
C ARG A 400 24.19 -3.30 -11.38
N ALA A 401 24.17 -2.16 -12.04
CA ALA A 401 24.37 -0.87 -11.41
C ALA A 401 23.05 -0.38 -10.78
N ASP A 402 22.54 -1.14 -9.83
CA ASP A 402 21.49 -0.73 -8.90
C ASP A 402 22.19 -0.11 -7.70
N LEU A 403 22.22 1.24 -7.63
CA LEU A 403 23.12 1.99 -6.76
C LEU A 403 22.36 3.09 -6.03
N LEU A 404 22.79 3.38 -4.79
CA LEU A 404 22.31 4.48 -3.96
C LEU A 404 23.50 5.30 -3.47
N LEU A 405 23.54 6.58 -3.80
CA LEU A 405 24.54 7.54 -3.29
C LEU A 405 23.89 8.40 -2.19
N VAL A 406 24.50 8.39 -1.00
CA VAL A 406 24.05 9.18 0.14
C VAL A 406 25.15 10.14 0.62
N LYS A 407 24.76 11.32 1.08
CA LYS A 407 25.69 12.29 1.64
C LYS A 407 26.08 11.91 3.08
N GLY A 408 27.37 11.65 3.32
CA GLY A 408 27.91 11.27 4.63
C GLY A 408 28.15 9.77 4.80
N ASP A 409 28.16 9.28 6.05
CA ASP A 409 28.59 7.93 6.43
C ASP A 409 27.50 7.13 7.15
N PRO A 410 26.70 6.33 6.45
CA PRO A 410 25.65 5.52 7.06
C PRO A 410 26.17 4.32 7.87
N SER A 411 27.45 4.01 7.82
CA SER A 411 28.06 2.96 8.65
C SER A 411 28.32 3.41 10.09
N THR A 412 28.29 4.71 10.35
CA THR A 412 28.42 5.28 11.69
C THR A 412 27.11 5.83 12.23
N ASP A 413 26.24 6.32 11.33
CA ASP A 413 24.89 6.80 11.63
C ASP A 413 23.93 6.34 10.54
N ILE A 414 23.09 5.37 10.85
CA ILE A 414 22.18 4.76 9.89
C ILE A 414 21.16 5.78 9.33
N THR A 415 20.84 6.84 10.05
CA THR A 415 19.92 7.90 9.60
C THR A 415 20.45 8.68 8.39
N VAL A 416 21.73 8.57 8.10
CA VAL A 416 22.37 9.12 6.90
C VAL A 416 21.82 8.52 5.61
N THR A 417 21.25 7.31 5.65
CA THR A 417 20.56 6.70 4.50
C THR A 417 19.43 7.57 3.96
N ARG A 418 18.84 8.44 4.78
CA ARG A 418 17.82 9.42 4.38
C ARG A 418 18.37 10.55 3.50
N ASN A 419 19.71 10.74 3.48
CA ASN A 419 20.36 11.87 2.79
C ASN A 419 20.74 11.52 1.35
N ILE A 420 19.73 11.13 0.56
CA ILE A 420 19.87 10.60 -0.79
C ILE A 420 20.29 11.68 -1.78
N LEU A 421 21.44 11.50 -2.43
CA LEU A 421 21.94 12.35 -3.50
C LEU A 421 21.49 11.87 -4.88
N ALA A 422 21.61 10.55 -5.13
CA ALA A 422 21.19 9.94 -6.40
C ALA A 422 20.86 8.44 -6.21
N VAL A 423 20.01 7.93 -7.07
CA VAL A 423 19.66 6.51 -7.18
C VAL A 423 19.77 6.09 -8.63
N TRP A 424 20.35 4.92 -8.88
CA TRP A 424 20.42 4.34 -10.22
C TRP A 424 19.80 2.94 -10.23
N LYS A 425 19.02 2.68 -11.26
CA LYS A 425 18.43 1.38 -11.58
C LYS A 425 19.01 0.86 -12.88
N THR A 426 19.81 -0.19 -12.80
CA THR A 426 20.55 -0.69 -13.97
C THR A 426 21.29 0.44 -14.71
N GLY A 427 21.91 1.34 -13.92
CA GLY A 427 22.65 2.50 -14.41
C GLY A 427 21.81 3.68 -14.93
N ALA A 428 20.51 3.57 -15.04
CA ALA A 428 19.61 4.70 -15.30
C ALA A 428 19.35 5.47 -14.02
N GLU A 429 19.49 6.79 -14.06
CA GLU A 429 19.25 7.65 -12.89
C GLU A 429 17.75 7.76 -12.62
N ALA A 430 17.33 7.56 -11.36
CA ALA A 430 15.95 7.71 -10.96
C ALA A 430 15.52 9.18 -11.06
N GLY A 431 14.30 9.41 -11.52
CA GLY A 431 13.70 10.73 -11.73
C GLY A 431 13.35 11.49 -10.44
N ARG A 432 14.32 11.66 -9.53
CA ARG A 432 14.09 12.33 -8.24
C ARG A 432 13.73 13.82 -8.41
N ALA A 433 14.32 14.50 -9.40
CA ALA A 433 13.99 15.89 -9.69
C ALA A 433 12.54 16.05 -10.15
N GLU A 434 12.08 15.16 -11.02
CA GLU A 434 10.71 15.09 -11.53
C GLU A 434 9.72 14.73 -10.41
N ALA A 435 10.07 13.79 -9.55
CA ALA A 435 9.26 13.41 -8.39
C ALA A 435 9.09 14.60 -7.43
N ARG A 436 10.17 15.32 -7.13
CA ARG A 436 10.13 16.54 -6.30
C ARG A 436 9.24 17.62 -6.93
N ALA A 437 9.40 17.85 -8.24
CA ALA A 437 8.57 18.82 -8.96
C ALA A 437 7.08 18.43 -8.94
N ALA A 438 6.76 17.14 -9.06
CA ALA A 438 5.39 16.65 -8.96
C ALA A 438 4.77 16.88 -7.58
N VAL A 439 5.52 16.62 -6.50
CA VAL A 439 5.09 16.88 -5.11
C VAL A 439 4.89 18.37 -4.87
N GLU A 440 5.80 19.22 -5.36
CA GLU A 440 5.66 20.67 -5.24
C GLU A 440 4.43 21.19 -5.98
N LYS A 441 4.17 20.69 -7.19
CA LYS A 441 2.97 21.02 -7.95
C LYS A 441 1.71 20.58 -7.20
N GLU A 442 1.69 19.37 -6.63
CA GLU A 442 0.57 18.89 -5.81
C GLU A 442 0.30 19.83 -4.61
N LYS A 443 1.36 20.25 -3.89
CA LYS A 443 1.24 21.20 -2.79
C LYS A 443 0.60 22.53 -3.23
N GLN A 444 1.01 23.04 -4.39
CA GLN A 444 0.43 24.26 -4.97
C GLN A 444 -1.05 24.06 -5.36
N GLU A 445 -1.40 22.92 -5.94
CA GLU A 445 -2.80 22.58 -6.27
C GLU A 445 -3.66 22.48 -5.00
N ILE A 446 -3.14 21.86 -3.92
CA ILE A 446 -3.83 21.79 -2.63
C ILE A 446 -4.01 23.20 -2.02
N ALA A 447 -2.96 24.04 -2.07
CA ALA A 447 -3.04 25.40 -1.58
C ALA A 447 -4.06 26.23 -2.37
N ALA A 448 -4.10 26.09 -3.68
CA ALA A 448 -5.09 26.73 -4.55
C ALA A 448 -6.51 26.24 -4.25
N ALA A 449 -6.70 24.93 -4.02
CA ALA A 449 -7.99 24.35 -3.65
C ALA A 449 -8.49 24.92 -2.30
N LYS A 450 -7.61 25.05 -1.31
CA LYS A 450 -7.94 25.65 0.00
C LYS A 450 -8.29 27.14 -0.10
N ALA A 451 -7.72 27.85 -1.05
CA ALA A 451 -8.01 29.26 -1.31
C ALA A 451 -9.29 29.47 -2.15
N SER A 452 -9.81 28.41 -2.77
CA SER A 452 -11.03 28.50 -3.57
C SER A 452 -12.25 28.83 -2.69
N PRO A 453 -13.21 29.64 -3.20
CA PRO A 453 -14.44 29.91 -2.44
C PRO A 453 -15.24 28.62 -2.20
N PRO A 454 -15.97 28.53 -1.09
CA PRO A 454 -16.88 27.41 -0.87
C PRO A 454 -18.00 27.43 -1.92
N PRO A 455 -18.67 26.30 -2.17
CA PRO A 455 -19.82 26.24 -3.08
C PRO A 455 -20.92 27.23 -2.65
N ALA A 456 -21.51 27.93 -3.61
CA ALA A 456 -22.61 28.84 -3.34
C ALA A 456 -23.76 28.10 -2.63
N GLY A 457 -24.33 28.70 -1.57
CA GLY A 457 -25.37 28.09 -0.76
C GLY A 457 -24.89 27.17 0.36
N SER A 458 -23.55 26.91 0.46
CA SER A 458 -22.98 26.06 1.51
C SER A 458 -22.72 26.78 2.84
N GLU A 459 -22.96 28.08 2.93
CA GLU A 459 -22.62 28.91 4.09
C GLU A 459 -23.29 28.39 5.37
N SER A 460 -24.57 28.03 5.29
CA SER A 460 -25.33 27.46 6.41
C SER A 460 -24.89 26.06 6.82
N GLY A 461 -24.13 25.37 5.93
CA GLY A 461 -23.77 23.98 6.07
C GLY A 461 -24.95 23.01 5.85
N LEU A 462 -26.16 23.46 5.65
CA LEU A 462 -27.31 22.58 5.41
C LEU A 462 -27.22 21.96 4.01
N VAL A 463 -27.05 20.65 3.96
CA VAL A 463 -27.12 19.87 2.72
C VAL A 463 -28.58 19.63 2.35
N SER A 464 -29.34 18.99 3.24
CA SER A 464 -30.77 18.72 3.03
C SER A 464 -31.48 18.48 4.36
N ASN A 465 -32.69 19.04 4.51
CA ASN A 465 -33.61 18.72 5.62
C ASN A 465 -34.94 18.14 5.12
N PHE A 466 -35.10 18.00 3.82
CA PHE A 466 -36.23 17.35 3.12
C PHE A 466 -37.64 17.90 3.50
N GLU A 467 -37.70 19.09 4.11
CA GLU A 467 -38.94 19.72 4.58
C GLU A 467 -39.87 20.22 3.46
N ASP A 468 -39.32 20.40 2.25
CA ASP A 468 -40.00 20.91 1.06
C ASP A 468 -40.66 19.80 0.20
N GLY A 469 -40.65 18.55 0.67
CA GLY A 469 -41.25 17.42 -0.04
C GLY A 469 -40.45 16.91 -1.23
N THR A 470 -39.17 17.31 -1.33
CA THR A 470 -38.28 16.91 -2.43
C THR A 470 -37.02 16.23 -1.91
N THR A 471 -36.25 15.61 -2.81
CA THR A 471 -34.94 15.05 -2.53
C THR A 471 -33.82 16.05 -2.83
N ALA A 472 -34.12 17.32 -3.07
CA ALA A 472 -33.15 18.34 -3.46
C ALA A 472 -32.17 18.67 -2.34
N ALA A 473 -30.89 18.90 -2.72
CA ALA A 473 -29.91 19.50 -1.84
C ALA A 473 -29.97 21.04 -1.92
N LYS A 474 -29.52 21.72 -0.86
CA LYS A 474 -29.49 23.19 -0.82
C LYS A 474 -28.29 23.78 -1.58
N PHE A 475 -27.28 22.97 -1.87
CA PHE A 475 -26.12 23.34 -2.69
C PHE A 475 -25.50 22.11 -3.38
N GLY A 476 -24.54 22.36 -4.27
CA GLY A 476 -23.86 21.31 -5.04
C GLY A 476 -24.70 20.75 -6.17
N ALA A 477 -24.21 19.69 -6.81
CA ALA A 477 -24.96 18.98 -7.86
C ALA A 477 -26.07 18.07 -7.30
N GLY A 478 -26.13 17.93 -5.96
CA GLY A 478 -27.21 17.26 -5.26
C GLY A 478 -27.04 15.75 -5.08
N TRP A 479 -28.17 15.06 -4.88
CA TRP A 479 -28.21 13.63 -4.60
C TRP A 479 -28.37 12.80 -5.86
N SER A 480 -27.65 11.68 -5.92
CA SER A 480 -27.76 10.66 -6.95
C SER A 480 -27.64 9.26 -6.36
N VAL A 481 -28.06 8.25 -7.11
CA VAL A 481 -27.82 6.85 -6.73
C VAL A 481 -26.38 6.47 -7.06
N SER A 482 -25.71 5.75 -6.15
CA SER A 482 -24.41 5.12 -6.39
C SER A 482 -24.48 3.64 -6.06
N THR A 483 -23.99 2.81 -6.98
CA THR A 483 -23.95 1.35 -6.83
C THR A 483 -22.62 0.79 -7.33
N ASP A 484 -22.34 -0.45 -6.97
CA ASP A 484 -21.17 -1.21 -7.41
C ASP A 484 -21.17 -1.56 -8.92
N SER A 485 -22.15 -1.11 -9.68
CA SER A 485 -22.22 -1.35 -11.14
C SER A 485 -20.97 -0.84 -11.88
N THR A 486 -20.36 0.23 -11.41
CA THR A 486 -19.10 0.77 -11.95
C THR A 486 -17.90 -0.15 -11.73
N ALA A 487 -17.99 -1.07 -10.76
CA ALA A 487 -17.00 -2.10 -10.46
C ALA A 487 -17.43 -3.50 -10.95
N GLY A 488 -18.41 -3.58 -11.85
CA GLY A 488 -18.94 -4.84 -12.38
C GLY A 488 -19.94 -5.55 -11.47
N GLY A 489 -20.39 -4.90 -10.40
CA GLY A 489 -21.42 -5.41 -9.50
C GLY A 489 -22.84 -5.33 -10.07
N LYS A 490 -23.79 -5.90 -9.34
CA LYS A 490 -25.23 -5.95 -9.73
C LYS A 490 -26.15 -5.42 -8.63
N SER A 491 -25.62 -4.71 -7.65
CA SER A 491 -26.42 -4.08 -6.61
C SER A 491 -27.27 -2.96 -7.18
N THR A 492 -28.45 -2.73 -6.58
CA THR A 492 -29.39 -1.71 -7.01
C THR A 492 -29.75 -0.79 -5.85
N ALA A 493 -30.04 0.48 -6.14
CA ALA A 493 -30.58 1.41 -5.17
C ALA A 493 -31.63 2.33 -5.80
N GLU A 494 -32.51 2.86 -4.98
CA GLU A 494 -33.47 3.90 -5.29
C GLU A 494 -33.46 4.91 -4.13
N ILE A 495 -33.60 6.21 -4.46
CA ILE A 495 -33.75 7.29 -3.49
C ILE A 495 -35.11 7.96 -3.68
N LYS A 496 -35.84 8.14 -2.59
CA LYS A 496 -37.18 8.77 -2.59
C LYS A 496 -37.38 9.69 -1.38
N TRP A 497 -38.13 10.75 -1.58
CA TRP A 497 -38.66 11.50 -0.44
C TRP A 497 -39.64 10.62 0.35
N PHE A 498 -39.55 10.68 1.67
CA PHE A 498 -40.39 9.91 2.58
C PHE A 498 -40.99 10.83 3.64
N ALA A 499 -42.30 10.77 3.81
CA ALA A 499 -43.00 11.52 4.86
C ALA A 499 -42.65 10.97 6.25
N SER A 500 -42.39 11.83 7.24
CA SER A 500 -41.97 11.48 8.60
C SER A 500 -40.46 11.35 8.77
N GLY A 501 -39.79 12.49 8.93
CA GLY A 501 -38.38 12.59 9.27
C GLY A 501 -38.09 12.41 10.76
N ALA A 502 -36.89 12.75 11.17
CA ALA A 502 -36.40 12.69 12.55
C ALA A 502 -37.00 13.86 13.38
N GLU A 503 -37.25 13.65 14.66
CA GLU A 503 -37.61 14.67 15.64
C GLU A 503 -38.78 15.58 15.21
N GLY A 504 -39.78 15.04 14.52
CA GLY A 504 -40.93 15.80 14.04
C GLY A 504 -40.73 16.54 12.71
N SER A 505 -39.61 16.32 12.03
CA SER A 505 -39.39 16.72 10.65
C SER A 505 -40.43 16.10 9.72
N LYS A 506 -40.86 16.88 8.69
CA LYS A 506 -41.92 16.45 7.76
C LYS A 506 -41.43 15.37 6.79
N GLY A 507 -40.14 15.34 6.48
CA GLY A 507 -39.61 14.46 5.47
C GLY A 507 -38.18 13.99 5.71
N ALA A 508 -37.81 12.91 5.02
CA ALA A 508 -36.50 12.32 5.01
C ALA A 508 -36.17 11.79 3.62
N LEU A 509 -34.91 11.49 3.35
CA LEU A 509 -34.48 10.73 2.18
C LEU A 509 -34.51 9.24 2.53
N GLN A 510 -35.38 8.48 1.91
CA GLN A 510 -35.40 7.02 1.98
C GLN A 510 -34.52 6.45 0.88
N ILE A 511 -33.67 5.50 1.26
CA ILE A 511 -32.78 4.75 0.38
C ILE A 511 -33.12 3.27 0.53
N SER A 512 -33.43 2.59 -0.57
CA SER A 512 -33.76 1.17 -0.58
C SER A 512 -33.20 0.47 -1.82
N GLY A 513 -32.97 -0.83 -1.72
CA GLY A 513 -32.44 -1.59 -2.85
C GLY A 513 -32.04 -3.03 -2.48
N MET A 514 -31.11 -3.56 -3.27
CA MET A 514 -30.59 -4.91 -3.14
C MET A 514 -29.07 -4.92 -3.22
N ILE A 515 -28.42 -5.52 -2.26
CA ILE A 515 -26.97 -5.84 -2.33
C ILE A 515 -26.81 -7.19 -3.01
N SER A 516 -25.98 -7.24 -4.05
CA SER A 516 -25.63 -8.45 -4.80
C SER A 516 -24.31 -9.02 -4.30
N ASP A 517 -24.07 -10.30 -4.55
CA ASP A 517 -22.81 -11.00 -4.29
C ASP A 517 -21.88 -11.07 -5.53
N ALA A 518 -22.18 -10.32 -6.57
CA ALA A 518 -21.43 -10.34 -7.83
C ALA A 518 -19.99 -9.80 -7.67
N VAL A 519 -19.73 -8.98 -6.65
CA VAL A 519 -18.40 -8.41 -6.32
C VAL A 519 -18.14 -8.50 -4.82
N ALA A 520 -16.87 -8.63 -4.42
CA ALA A 520 -16.46 -8.79 -3.02
C ALA A 520 -16.83 -7.57 -2.15
N TYR A 521 -16.74 -6.36 -2.70
CA TYR A 521 -17.15 -5.11 -2.04
C TYR A 521 -18.40 -4.55 -2.73
N ALA A 522 -19.53 -5.15 -2.42
CA ALA A 522 -20.81 -4.66 -2.93
C ALA A 522 -21.28 -3.43 -2.13
N TRP A 523 -21.79 -2.42 -2.84
CA TRP A 523 -22.42 -1.24 -2.23
C TRP A 523 -23.58 -0.74 -3.05
N ALA A 524 -24.54 -0.11 -2.36
CA ALA A 524 -25.61 0.62 -2.99
C ALA A 524 -26.16 1.69 -2.03
N GLY A 525 -26.39 2.93 -2.51
CA GLY A 525 -26.81 4.03 -1.64
C GLY A 525 -27.04 5.36 -2.31
N ALA A 526 -27.05 6.42 -1.50
CA ALA A 526 -27.24 7.81 -1.91
C ALA A 526 -25.92 8.59 -1.86
N PHE A 527 -25.53 9.17 -2.98
CA PHE A 527 -24.32 9.96 -3.16
C PHE A 527 -24.65 11.44 -3.28
N PHE A 528 -24.09 12.26 -2.41
CA PHE A 528 -24.15 13.70 -2.48
C PHE A 528 -22.91 14.26 -3.14
N SER A 529 -23.08 15.07 -4.19
CA SER A 529 -22.00 15.78 -4.88
C SER A 529 -21.96 17.24 -4.42
N PRO A 530 -20.93 17.66 -3.65
CA PRO A 530 -20.85 19.02 -3.11
C PRO A 530 -20.41 20.07 -4.12
N GLY A 531 -19.72 19.68 -5.20
CA GLY A 531 -19.31 20.56 -6.29
C GLY A 531 -20.45 20.94 -7.22
N SER A 532 -20.19 21.80 -8.21
CA SER A 532 -21.19 22.28 -9.19
C SER A 532 -21.60 21.19 -10.19
N ALA A 533 -20.76 20.15 -10.33
CA ALA A 533 -21.01 18.95 -11.12
C ALA A 533 -20.65 17.68 -10.32
N PRO A 534 -21.15 16.50 -10.74
CA PRO A 534 -20.75 15.22 -10.10
C PRO A 534 -19.25 15.04 -10.07
N PHE A 535 -18.71 14.65 -8.92
CA PHE A 535 -17.27 14.44 -8.65
C PHE A 535 -16.36 15.67 -8.82
N GLU A 536 -16.91 16.85 -9.05
CA GLU A 536 -16.14 18.08 -8.99
C GLU A 536 -15.78 18.42 -7.53
N PRO A 537 -14.52 18.75 -7.22
CA PRO A 537 -14.10 19.03 -5.85
C PRO A 537 -14.68 20.34 -5.34
N ALA A 538 -15.06 20.35 -4.07
CA ALA A 538 -15.60 21.50 -3.36
C ALA A 538 -14.73 21.83 -2.15
N ASN A 539 -14.42 23.11 -1.95
CA ASN A 539 -13.74 23.57 -0.73
C ASN A 539 -14.78 23.79 0.38
N LEU A 540 -14.79 22.85 1.31
CA LEU A 540 -15.62 22.86 2.52
C LEU A 540 -14.77 22.88 3.79
N SER A 541 -13.51 23.35 3.71
CA SER A 541 -12.54 23.36 4.81
C SER A 541 -12.95 24.26 6.00
N SER A 542 -13.90 25.17 5.80
CA SER A 542 -14.53 25.91 6.89
C SER A 542 -15.42 25.04 7.80
N LYS A 543 -15.77 23.83 7.34
CA LYS A 543 -16.56 22.84 8.07
C LYS A 543 -15.62 21.79 8.68
N LYS A 544 -16.07 21.14 9.78
CA LYS A 544 -15.22 20.17 10.52
C LYS A 544 -15.85 18.80 10.67
N ALA A 545 -17.16 18.69 10.41
CA ALA A 545 -17.89 17.44 10.60
C ALA A 545 -19.08 17.32 9.65
N ILE A 546 -19.56 16.10 9.48
CA ILE A 546 -20.85 15.75 8.87
C ILE A 546 -21.77 15.34 10.00
N ARG A 547 -22.93 16.02 10.15
CA ARG A 547 -23.99 15.70 11.09
C ARG A 547 -25.23 15.27 10.32
N PHE A 548 -25.89 14.22 10.76
CA PHE A 548 -27.11 13.72 10.14
C PHE A 548 -27.89 12.80 11.08
N TRP A 549 -29.18 12.67 10.84
CA TRP A 549 -30.01 11.64 11.44
C TRP A 549 -30.11 10.45 10.51
N ILE A 550 -30.13 9.25 11.07
CA ILE A 550 -30.25 7.99 10.31
C ILE A 550 -31.06 6.96 11.09
N ARG A 551 -31.85 6.17 10.36
CA ARG A 551 -32.48 4.91 10.83
C ARG A 551 -32.48 3.89 9.71
N GLY A 552 -32.56 2.59 10.05
CA GLY A 552 -32.57 1.52 9.05
C GLY A 552 -33.03 0.19 9.62
N ASP A 553 -32.88 -0.84 8.83
CA ASP A 553 -33.32 -2.21 9.12
C ASP A 553 -32.35 -3.04 9.97
N GLY A 554 -31.31 -2.43 10.55
CA GLY A 554 -30.31 -3.10 11.40
C GLY A 554 -29.16 -3.75 10.64
N ARG A 555 -29.07 -3.59 9.32
CA ARG A 555 -27.91 -4.02 8.51
C ARG A 555 -26.71 -3.12 8.78
N PRO A 556 -25.48 -3.56 8.40
CA PRO A 556 -24.31 -2.68 8.37
C PRO A 556 -24.47 -1.56 7.33
N TYR A 557 -24.32 -0.33 7.77
CA TYR A 557 -24.33 0.87 6.92
C TYR A 557 -23.02 1.61 7.06
N ARG A 558 -22.65 2.39 6.05
CA ARG A 558 -21.39 3.13 6.00
C ARG A 558 -21.59 4.54 5.48
N LEU A 559 -20.80 5.45 6.03
CA LEU A 559 -20.52 6.75 5.44
C LEU A 559 -19.18 6.64 4.71
N MET A 560 -19.16 6.99 3.43
CA MET A 560 -17.95 7.07 2.64
C MET A 560 -17.74 8.50 2.14
N VAL A 561 -16.56 9.04 2.34
CA VAL A 561 -16.21 10.40 1.91
C VAL A 561 -15.10 10.33 0.88
N PHE A 562 -15.35 10.94 -0.26
CA PHE A 562 -14.42 10.98 -1.39
C PHE A 562 -13.78 12.36 -1.47
N THR A 563 -12.48 12.39 -1.74
CA THR A 563 -11.70 13.60 -1.94
C THR A 563 -10.96 13.51 -3.27
N LYS A 564 -10.61 14.65 -3.87
CA LYS A 564 -9.78 14.69 -5.08
C LYS A 564 -8.41 14.07 -4.80
N SER A 565 -7.82 14.38 -3.66
CA SER A 565 -6.52 13.86 -3.22
C SER A 565 -6.55 12.35 -2.93
N GLY A 566 -7.66 11.82 -2.44
CA GLY A 566 -7.86 10.37 -2.20
C GLY A 566 -8.21 9.57 -3.46
N GLY A 567 -8.48 10.24 -4.57
CA GLY A 567 -8.87 9.58 -5.82
C GLY A 567 -10.16 8.77 -5.70
N TYR A 568 -10.12 7.51 -6.12
CA TYR A 568 -11.28 6.60 -6.04
C TYR A 568 -11.42 5.88 -4.71
N MET A 569 -10.45 6.01 -3.78
CA MET A 569 -10.49 5.36 -2.48
C MET A 569 -11.14 6.30 -1.46
N PRO A 570 -12.38 5.98 -0.98
CA PRO A 570 -13.03 6.80 0.03
C PRO A 570 -12.44 6.55 1.42
N ALA A 571 -12.53 7.56 2.27
CA ALA A 571 -12.49 7.34 3.71
C ALA A 571 -13.82 6.74 4.16
N VAL A 572 -13.78 5.73 5.01
CA VAL A 572 -14.96 4.93 5.40
C VAL A 572 -15.17 5.00 6.90
N GLN A 573 -16.44 5.23 7.31
CA GLN A 573 -16.90 5.14 8.68
C GLN A 573 -18.10 4.19 8.76
N ASP A 574 -17.97 3.13 9.53
CA ASP A 574 -19.10 2.24 9.83
C ASP A 574 -20.11 2.97 10.73
N LEU A 575 -21.38 2.80 10.43
CA LEU A 575 -22.50 3.44 11.13
C LEU A 575 -23.30 2.40 11.92
N ALA A 576 -23.42 2.63 13.23
CA ALA A 576 -24.32 1.83 14.08
C ALA A 576 -25.76 2.35 13.91
N VAL A 577 -26.53 1.69 13.04
CA VAL A 577 -27.90 2.08 12.65
C VAL A 577 -28.92 1.11 13.24
N THR A 578 -30.01 1.64 13.77
CA THR A 578 -31.15 0.89 14.32
C THR A 578 -32.46 1.31 13.64
N THR A 579 -33.57 0.68 14.01
CA THR A 579 -34.92 1.07 13.53
C THR A 579 -35.36 2.43 14.02
N GLU A 580 -34.76 2.93 15.10
CA GLU A 580 -35.05 4.26 15.65
C GLU A 580 -34.13 5.30 15.05
N TRP A 581 -34.60 6.54 14.94
CA TRP A 581 -33.79 7.67 14.51
C TRP A 581 -32.67 7.93 15.51
N LYS A 582 -31.45 8.06 14.98
CA LYS A 582 -30.25 8.39 15.75
C LYS A 582 -29.47 9.49 15.05
N GLU A 583 -29.08 10.51 15.81
CA GLU A 583 -28.14 11.52 15.32
C GLU A 583 -26.71 10.98 15.36
N ILE A 584 -25.98 11.20 14.27
CA ILE A 584 -24.57 10.84 14.13
C ILE A 584 -23.77 12.05 13.69
N VAL A 585 -22.61 12.25 14.29
CA VAL A 585 -21.62 13.26 13.91
C VAL A 585 -20.30 12.56 13.59
N VAL A 586 -19.77 12.81 12.39
CA VAL A 586 -18.49 12.25 11.94
C VAL A 586 -17.55 13.41 11.62
N ALA A 587 -16.48 13.54 12.39
CA ALA A 587 -15.47 14.58 12.17
C ALA A 587 -14.69 14.32 10.87
N PHE A 588 -14.38 15.36 10.11
CA PHE A 588 -13.51 15.24 8.93
C PHE A 588 -12.13 14.71 9.28
N SER A 589 -11.59 15.05 10.44
CA SER A 589 -10.30 14.53 10.93
C SER A 589 -10.31 13.01 11.14
N ALA A 590 -11.44 12.43 11.57
CA ALA A 590 -11.60 10.98 11.69
C ALA A 590 -11.61 10.27 10.33
N LEU A 591 -11.98 11.01 9.28
CA LEU A 591 -11.96 10.56 7.88
C LEU A 591 -10.64 10.93 7.15
N GLY A 592 -9.66 11.48 7.86
CA GLY A 592 -8.36 11.86 7.29
C GLY A 592 -8.41 12.99 6.26
N THR A 593 -9.45 13.84 6.29
CA THR A 593 -9.57 15.03 5.42
C THR A 593 -9.78 16.29 6.24
N ASP A 594 -9.45 17.43 5.67
CA ASP A 594 -9.82 18.75 6.20
C ASP A 594 -10.95 19.42 5.40
N GLY A 595 -11.52 18.72 4.42
CA GLY A 595 -12.65 19.16 3.63
C GLY A 595 -12.35 20.12 2.47
N HIS A 596 -11.07 20.39 2.15
CA HIS A 596 -10.73 21.37 1.10
C HIS A 596 -10.99 20.89 -0.34
N ASP A 597 -11.18 19.58 -0.55
CA ASP A 597 -11.27 18.98 -1.87
C ASP A 597 -12.30 17.84 -1.96
N LEU A 598 -13.41 17.97 -1.21
CA LEU A 598 -14.47 16.96 -1.18
C LEU A 598 -15.12 16.80 -2.56
N THR A 599 -15.16 15.58 -3.07
CA THR A 599 -15.82 15.23 -4.34
C THR A 599 -17.13 14.49 -4.14
N GLY A 600 -17.37 13.90 -2.96
CA GLY A 600 -18.61 13.20 -2.68
C GLY A 600 -18.74 12.69 -1.25
N ILE A 601 -19.99 12.53 -0.83
CA ILE A 601 -20.40 11.93 0.44
C ILE A 601 -21.44 10.85 0.11
N LEU A 602 -21.13 9.58 0.41
CA LEU A 602 -21.98 8.44 0.10
C LEU A 602 -22.49 7.79 1.39
N PHE A 603 -23.79 7.73 1.54
CA PHE A 603 -24.48 6.90 2.53
C PHE A 603 -24.87 5.59 1.87
N THR A 604 -24.37 4.46 2.38
CA THR A 604 -24.47 3.19 1.65
C THR A 604 -24.73 2.00 2.56
N ALA A 605 -25.49 1.06 2.03
CA ALA A 605 -25.52 -0.31 2.51
C ALA A 605 -24.37 -1.10 1.91
N GLY A 606 -23.87 -2.07 2.66
CA GLY A 606 -22.90 -3.06 2.25
C GLY A 606 -23.14 -4.37 3.01
N GLY A 607 -22.15 -5.27 3.00
CA GLY A 607 -22.22 -6.52 3.74
C GLY A 607 -22.98 -7.63 2.99
N PRO A 608 -23.65 -8.56 3.70
CA PRO A 608 -24.22 -9.75 3.06
C PRO A 608 -25.28 -9.39 2.01
N PRO A 609 -25.42 -10.20 0.93
CA PRO A 609 -26.44 -10.00 -0.09
C PRO A 609 -27.86 -9.94 0.49
N GLY A 610 -28.74 -9.22 -0.17
CA GLY A 610 -30.14 -9.09 0.25
C GLY A 610 -30.69 -7.67 0.18
N SER A 611 -31.98 -7.51 0.42
CA SER A 611 -32.66 -6.21 0.45
C SER A 611 -32.17 -5.36 1.61
N PHE A 612 -32.19 -4.05 1.41
CA PHE A 612 -31.88 -3.07 2.44
C PHE A 612 -32.82 -1.89 2.36
N GLN A 613 -33.05 -1.25 3.51
CA GLN A 613 -33.77 0.02 3.59
C GLN A 613 -33.28 0.83 4.76
N PHE A 614 -32.92 2.07 4.50
CA PHE A 614 -32.60 3.07 5.52
C PHE A 614 -33.09 4.46 5.10
N ALA A 615 -33.11 5.39 6.03
CA ALA A 615 -33.46 6.77 5.76
C ALA A 615 -32.50 7.71 6.48
N ILE A 616 -32.19 8.84 5.84
CA ILE A 616 -31.38 9.93 6.41
C ILE A 616 -32.20 11.22 6.42
N ASP A 617 -31.91 12.07 7.41
CA ASP A 617 -32.56 13.37 7.54
C ASP A 617 -31.60 14.41 8.12
N ASN A 618 -31.90 15.68 7.88
CA ASN A 618 -31.23 16.84 8.43
C ASN A 618 -29.69 16.77 8.27
N VAL A 619 -29.25 16.44 7.05
CA VAL A 619 -27.84 16.32 6.71
C VAL A 619 -27.18 17.69 6.67
N ARG A 620 -26.13 17.88 7.48
CA ARG A 620 -25.39 19.15 7.63
C ARG A 620 -23.88 18.95 7.64
N LEU A 621 -23.18 19.99 7.20
CA LEU A 621 -21.74 20.17 7.39
C LEU A 621 -21.52 21.28 8.42
N GLU A 622 -20.76 21.00 9.47
CA GLU A 622 -20.53 21.91 10.61
C GLU A 622 -19.07 22.32 10.77
#